data_073a11eef841a5785f29c9e0f5e80c71
#
_entry.id   073a11eef841a5785f29c9e0f5e80c71
#
_cell.length_a   1.000
_cell.length_b   1.000
_cell.length_c   1.000
_cell.angle_alpha   90.00
_cell.angle_beta   90.00
_cell.angle_gamma   90.00
#
_symmetry.space_group_name_H-M   'P 1'
#
loop_
_entity.id
_entity.type
_entity.pdbx_description
1 polymer ?
#
loop_
_entity_poly.entity_id
_entity_poly.type
_entity_poly.pdbx_seq_one_letter_code
_entity_poly.pdbx_strand_id
1 'polypeptide(L)'
;MKILVTGATGKLGSKVVESLLKSNPASNLVVSVRNPEKAEELRNRGVEVRQGDFDRPETLDHAFKGIDRLLIISADGDNETRIQQHANAVQAAKRTGVKFIAYTSIANATESKNLMAPPHVATEAAIIKTGIPYSFLRNNWYLENEIGSIQGAIAGAPWVTSAGEGKVGWALQQDYADAAAAVLVGDGHENTVYELSGPLLTQDELATALGNVLGKDIPLQQVSDEQYAEIMKSLGLPDFVIPIVVGIQESIRNGSLEVESNDFEKVLGRPVTPINEALNQLVNLIS
;
A
#
# COMPACT_ATOMS: atom_id res chain seq x y z
N MET A 1 9.33 -1.26 24.13
CA MET A 1 8.63 -1.98 23.04
C MET A 1 9.43 -1.76 21.76
N LYS A 2 9.86 -2.85 21.11
CA LYS A 2 10.58 -2.76 19.82
C LYS A 2 9.62 -3.01 18.66
N ILE A 3 9.62 -2.09 17.71
CA ILE A 3 8.78 -2.12 16.50
C ILE A 3 9.69 -2.35 15.30
N LEU A 4 9.36 -3.33 14.46
CA LEU A 4 10.08 -3.57 13.23
C LEU A 4 9.19 -3.32 12.01
N VAL A 5 9.73 -2.59 11.02
CA VAL A 5 9.11 -2.37 9.71
C VAL A 5 9.93 -3.10 8.64
N THR A 6 9.28 -3.99 7.90
CA THR A 6 9.87 -4.59 6.68
C THR A 6 9.68 -3.65 5.49
N GLY A 7 10.49 -3.81 4.44
CA GLY A 7 10.35 -2.96 3.25
C GLY A 7 10.54 -1.46 3.49
N ALA A 8 11.27 -1.09 4.55
CA ALA A 8 11.43 0.29 5.04
C ALA A 8 12.07 1.27 4.03
N THR A 9 12.76 0.78 3.01
CA THR A 9 13.34 1.60 1.93
C THR A 9 12.41 1.74 0.71
N GLY A 10 11.23 1.12 0.75
CA GLY A 10 10.19 1.26 -0.28
C GLY A 10 9.32 2.51 -0.07
N LYS A 11 8.46 2.80 -1.05
CA LYS A 11 7.60 4.00 -1.06
C LYS A 11 6.71 4.12 0.19
N LEU A 12 5.99 3.06 0.54
CA LEU A 12 5.14 3.03 1.74
C LEU A 12 5.98 2.91 3.01
N GLY A 13 6.96 1.99 3.02
CA GLY A 13 7.74 1.69 4.22
C GLY A 13 8.52 2.87 4.75
N SER A 14 9.11 3.70 3.88
CA SER A 14 9.81 4.92 4.29
C SER A 14 8.86 5.90 4.97
N LYS A 15 7.64 6.09 4.45
CA LYS A 15 6.61 6.95 5.05
C LYS A 15 6.17 6.42 6.43
N VAL A 16 6.01 5.09 6.59
CA VAL A 16 5.68 4.47 7.89
C VAL A 16 6.79 4.74 8.91
N VAL A 17 8.05 4.57 8.51
CA VAL A 17 9.19 4.87 9.40
C VAL A 17 9.21 6.33 9.82
N GLU A 18 8.99 7.26 8.87
CA GLU A 18 8.91 8.69 9.19
C GLU A 18 7.75 9.00 10.13
N SER A 19 6.59 8.40 9.95
CA SER A 19 5.44 8.58 10.84
C SER A 19 5.72 8.04 12.25
N LEU A 20 6.38 6.88 12.35
CA LEU A 20 6.79 6.32 13.64
C LEU A 20 7.82 7.20 14.36
N LEU A 21 8.79 7.76 13.64
CA LEU A 21 9.82 8.63 14.22
C LEU A 21 9.28 9.95 14.78
N LYS A 22 8.10 10.42 14.35
CA LYS A 22 7.45 11.61 14.92
C LYS A 22 6.99 11.40 16.37
N SER A 23 6.66 10.15 16.75
CA SER A 23 6.02 9.83 18.04
C SER A 23 6.82 8.83 18.89
N ASN A 24 7.86 8.20 18.33
CA ASN A 24 8.64 7.17 19.01
C ASN A 24 10.14 7.46 18.98
N PRO A 25 10.88 7.14 20.05
CA PRO A 25 12.34 7.17 20.02
C PRO A 25 12.90 6.25 18.92
N ALA A 26 13.88 6.74 18.16
CA ALA A 26 14.52 5.95 17.10
C ALA A 26 15.11 4.62 17.63
N SER A 27 15.56 4.58 18.88
CA SER A 27 16.09 3.37 19.54
C SER A 27 15.05 2.25 19.73
N ASN A 28 13.77 2.56 19.61
CA ASN A 28 12.68 1.57 19.63
C ASN A 28 12.34 1.02 18.24
N LEU A 29 12.87 1.66 17.19
CA LEU A 29 12.59 1.29 15.82
C LEU A 29 13.70 0.40 15.26
N VAL A 30 13.25 -0.63 14.57
CA VAL A 30 14.09 -1.55 13.80
C VAL A 30 13.55 -1.58 12.38
N VAL A 31 14.43 -1.55 11.39
CA VAL A 31 14.04 -1.75 9.99
C VAL A 31 14.71 -3.00 9.46
N SER A 32 13.95 -3.80 8.71
CA SER A 32 14.46 -4.96 8.00
C SER A 32 14.49 -4.66 6.50
N VAL A 33 15.67 -4.71 5.91
CA VAL A 33 15.90 -4.37 4.50
C VAL A 33 16.81 -5.40 3.83
N ARG A 34 16.60 -5.64 2.53
CA ARG A 34 17.46 -6.55 1.74
C ARG A 34 18.91 -6.06 1.64
N ASN A 35 19.08 -4.75 1.43
CA ASN A 35 20.38 -4.10 1.39
C ASN A 35 20.47 -3.03 2.49
N PRO A 36 21.22 -3.31 3.59
CA PRO A 36 21.39 -2.36 4.72
C PRO A 36 22.04 -1.02 4.35
N GLU A 37 22.83 -0.96 3.29
CA GLU A 37 23.48 0.28 2.83
C GLU A 37 22.45 1.32 2.37
N LYS A 38 21.31 0.87 1.81
CA LYS A 38 20.20 1.77 1.41
C LYS A 38 19.46 2.40 2.59
N ALA A 39 19.73 1.95 3.82
CA ALA A 39 19.13 2.47 5.05
C ALA A 39 20.14 3.16 5.96
N GLU A 40 21.29 3.61 5.43
CA GLU A 40 22.35 4.26 6.21
C GLU A 40 21.87 5.57 6.84
N GLU A 41 21.04 6.33 6.16
CA GLU A 41 20.43 7.54 6.72
C GLU A 41 19.60 7.24 7.98
N LEU A 42 18.80 6.18 7.95
CA LEU A 42 18.03 5.74 9.13
C LEU A 42 18.96 5.31 10.28
N ARG A 43 20.05 4.63 9.97
CA ARG A 43 21.07 4.24 10.96
C ARG A 43 21.67 5.48 11.61
N ASN A 44 22.02 6.51 10.84
CA ASN A 44 22.59 7.76 11.34
C ASN A 44 21.59 8.54 12.23
N ARG A 45 20.29 8.28 12.07
CA ARG A 45 19.21 8.83 12.91
C ARG A 45 18.92 7.97 14.14
N GLY A 46 19.70 6.91 14.39
CA GLY A 46 19.59 6.03 15.55
C GLY A 46 18.60 4.88 15.41
N VAL A 47 18.09 4.61 14.20
CA VAL A 47 17.26 3.43 13.91
C VAL A 47 18.13 2.20 13.77
N GLU A 48 17.74 1.09 14.38
CA GLU A 48 18.45 -0.18 14.22
C GLU A 48 18.15 -0.77 12.84
N VAL A 49 19.19 -0.98 12.02
CA VAL A 49 19.05 -1.53 10.66
C VAL A 49 19.55 -2.97 10.66
N ARG A 50 18.67 -3.89 10.28
CA ARG A 50 18.97 -5.33 10.15
C ARG A 50 18.79 -5.79 8.71
N GLN A 51 19.62 -6.73 8.28
CA GLN A 51 19.40 -7.42 7.02
C GLN A 51 18.28 -8.44 7.16
N GLY A 52 17.30 -8.40 6.25
CA GLY A 52 16.26 -9.41 6.13
C GLY A 52 15.71 -9.44 4.72
N ASP A 53 15.68 -10.63 4.17
CA ASP A 53 15.25 -10.88 2.79
C ASP A 53 14.25 -12.03 2.80
N PHE A 54 13.07 -11.79 2.25
CA PHE A 54 11.99 -12.78 2.22
C PHE A 54 12.32 -13.99 1.33
N ASP A 55 13.24 -13.82 0.36
CA ASP A 55 13.77 -14.91 -0.46
C ASP A 55 14.87 -15.71 0.25
N ARG A 56 15.37 -15.19 1.38
CA ARG A 56 16.43 -15.78 2.17
C ARG A 56 16.00 -15.92 3.63
N PRO A 57 15.10 -16.91 3.92
CA PRO A 57 14.44 -17.02 5.22
C PRO A 57 15.41 -17.18 6.40
N GLU A 58 16.63 -17.66 6.18
CA GLU A 58 17.67 -17.73 7.20
C GLU A 58 18.08 -16.36 7.75
N THR A 59 17.87 -15.27 6.99
CA THR A 59 18.17 -13.90 7.43
C THR A 59 17.10 -13.35 8.36
N LEU A 60 15.88 -13.85 8.27
CA LEU A 60 14.71 -13.29 8.94
C LEU A 60 14.69 -13.59 10.43
N ASP A 61 15.19 -14.73 10.87
CA ASP A 61 15.25 -15.07 12.28
C ASP A 61 16.14 -14.10 13.07
N HIS A 62 17.27 -13.68 12.48
CA HIS A 62 18.11 -12.64 13.05
C HIS A 62 17.41 -11.26 12.99
N ALA A 63 16.77 -10.95 11.87
CA ALA A 63 16.08 -9.67 11.69
C ALA A 63 14.94 -9.47 12.71
N PHE A 64 14.16 -10.52 13.01
CA PHE A 64 12.96 -10.43 13.86
C PHE A 64 13.23 -10.75 15.34
N LYS A 65 14.46 -11.11 15.71
CA LYS A 65 14.82 -11.42 17.11
C LYS A 65 14.55 -10.24 18.05
N GLY A 66 13.77 -10.49 19.10
CA GLY A 66 13.48 -9.50 20.15
C GLY A 66 12.52 -8.40 19.72
N ILE A 67 11.73 -8.62 18.68
CA ILE A 67 10.70 -7.69 18.20
C ILE A 67 9.37 -7.96 18.91
N ASP A 68 8.78 -6.89 19.42
CA ASP A 68 7.44 -6.96 20.01
C ASP A 68 6.35 -6.83 18.95
N ARG A 69 6.43 -5.82 18.07
CA ARG A 69 5.45 -5.56 17.01
C ARG A 69 6.14 -5.49 15.64
N LEU A 70 5.60 -6.22 14.69
CA LEU A 70 6.14 -6.37 13.33
C LEU A 70 5.13 -5.84 12.32
N LEU A 71 5.56 -4.95 11.43
CA LEU A 71 4.84 -4.63 10.20
C LEU A 71 5.43 -5.44 9.04
N ILE A 72 4.63 -6.31 8.48
CA ILE A 72 4.94 -6.96 7.20
C ILE A 72 4.32 -6.11 6.09
N ILE A 73 5.14 -5.40 5.34
CA ILE A 73 4.70 -4.74 4.10
C ILE A 73 4.73 -5.78 2.99
N SER A 74 3.62 -5.89 2.26
CA SER A 74 3.47 -6.81 1.14
C SER A 74 4.57 -6.60 0.09
N ALA A 75 5.18 -7.70 -0.35
CA ALA A 75 6.21 -7.68 -1.39
C ALA A 75 5.59 -7.45 -2.78
N ASP A 76 6.41 -6.94 -3.71
CA ASP A 76 6.10 -6.86 -5.13
C ASP A 76 6.49 -8.15 -5.84
N GLY A 77 5.86 -8.44 -6.98
CA GLY A 77 6.17 -9.60 -7.82
C GLY A 77 4.92 -10.39 -8.22
N ASP A 78 5.14 -11.55 -8.81
CA ASP A 78 4.06 -12.47 -9.14
C ASP A 78 3.46 -13.13 -7.88
N ASN A 79 2.25 -13.66 -8.02
CA ASN A 79 1.48 -14.15 -6.89
C ASN A 79 2.16 -15.33 -6.17
N GLU A 80 2.78 -16.24 -6.90
CA GLU A 80 3.41 -17.43 -6.32
C GLU A 80 4.64 -17.04 -5.48
N THR A 81 5.51 -16.22 -6.05
CA THR A 81 6.69 -15.68 -5.36
C THR A 81 6.28 -14.92 -4.10
N ARG A 82 5.28 -14.05 -4.20
CA ARG A 82 4.78 -13.26 -3.04
C ARG A 82 4.21 -14.14 -1.93
N ILE A 83 3.44 -15.19 -2.28
CA ILE A 83 2.91 -16.14 -1.29
C ILE A 83 4.06 -16.80 -0.53
N GLN A 84 5.09 -17.27 -1.23
CA GLN A 84 6.24 -17.92 -0.60
C GLN A 84 7.03 -16.95 0.28
N GLN A 85 7.32 -15.74 -0.21
CA GLN A 85 8.02 -14.69 0.53
C GLN A 85 7.29 -14.32 1.82
N HIS A 86 5.98 -14.09 1.73
CA HIS A 86 5.17 -13.76 2.91
C HIS A 86 5.09 -14.93 3.90
N ALA A 87 4.98 -16.16 3.42
CA ALA A 87 5.00 -17.35 4.26
C ALA A 87 6.34 -17.45 5.05
N ASN A 88 7.47 -17.16 4.41
CA ASN A 88 8.78 -17.12 5.05
C ASN A 88 8.82 -16.08 6.19
N ALA A 89 8.31 -14.87 5.94
CA ALA A 89 8.25 -13.81 6.95
C ALA A 89 7.35 -14.18 8.13
N VAL A 90 6.16 -14.73 7.86
CA VAL A 90 5.19 -15.15 8.90
C VAL A 90 5.76 -16.28 9.75
N GLN A 91 6.43 -17.27 9.14
CA GLN A 91 7.08 -18.34 9.88
C GLN A 91 8.24 -17.85 10.73
N ALA A 92 9.06 -16.93 10.23
CA ALA A 92 10.13 -16.31 11.01
C ALA A 92 9.57 -15.53 12.22
N ALA A 93 8.49 -14.77 12.03
CA ALA A 93 7.80 -14.06 13.12
C ALA A 93 7.36 -15.03 14.22
N LYS A 94 6.78 -16.19 13.84
CA LYS A 94 6.39 -17.23 14.79
C LYS A 94 7.60 -17.82 15.54
N ARG A 95 8.67 -18.20 14.81
CA ARG A 95 9.88 -18.80 15.43
C ARG A 95 10.57 -17.85 16.41
N THR A 96 10.58 -16.56 16.09
CA THR A 96 11.30 -15.53 16.90
C THR A 96 10.47 -14.96 18.04
N GLY A 97 9.19 -15.35 18.15
CA GLY A 97 8.31 -14.95 19.25
C GLY A 97 7.83 -13.50 19.14
N VAL A 98 7.61 -13.00 17.92
CA VAL A 98 6.93 -11.71 17.68
C VAL A 98 5.56 -11.74 18.37
N LYS A 99 5.20 -10.64 19.04
CA LYS A 99 3.99 -10.60 19.87
C LYS A 99 2.76 -10.02 19.15
N PHE A 100 2.98 -9.29 18.06
CA PHE A 100 1.92 -8.69 17.25
C PHE A 100 2.38 -8.52 15.81
N ILE A 101 1.51 -8.82 14.84
CA ILE A 101 1.77 -8.63 13.41
C ILE A 101 0.75 -7.68 12.82
N ALA A 102 1.19 -6.53 12.30
CA ALA A 102 0.43 -5.76 11.34
C ALA A 102 0.83 -6.17 9.91
N TYR A 103 -0.13 -6.28 9.01
CA TYR A 103 0.12 -6.67 7.62
C TYR A 103 -0.61 -5.75 6.65
N THR A 104 0.10 -5.20 5.66
CA THR A 104 -0.50 -4.41 4.59
C THR A 104 -1.16 -5.34 3.56
N SER A 105 -2.45 -5.52 3.71
CA SER A 105 -3.30 -6.33 2.84
C SER A 105 -3.94 -5.47 1.74
N ILE A 106 -4.90 -6.02 1.02
CA ILE A 106 -5.67 -5.34 -0.03
C ILE A 106 -7.14 -5.23 0.38
N ALA A 107 -7.80 -4.16 -0.08
CA ALA A 107 -9.22 -3.93 0.15
C ALA A 107 -10.06 -5.16 -0.21
N ASN A 108 -11.02 -5.48 0.65
CA ASN A 108 -11.95 -6.59 0.47
C ASN A 108 -11.29 -7.94 0.14
N ALA A 109 -10.10 -8.22 0.71
CA ALA A 109 -9.21 -9.31 0.30
C ALA A 109 -9.93 -10.65 0.07
N THR A 110 -10.87 -11.01 0.94
CA THR A 110 -11.57 -12.31 0.92
C THR A 110 -12.62 -12.43 -0.19
N GLU A 111 -13.21 -11.33 -0.61
CA GLU A 111 -14.28 -11.29 -1.64
C GLU A 111 -13.77 -10.70 -2.96
N SER A 112 -12.57 -10.13 -2.96
CA SER A 112 -12.00 -9.44 -4.11
C SER A 112 -11.71 -10.40 -5.26
N LYS A 113 -12.16 -10.04 -6.47
CA LYS A 113 -11.79 -10.69 -7.72
C LYS A 113 -10.53 -10.08 -8.35
N ASN A 114 -9.88 -9.16 -7.65
CA ASN A 114 -8.64 -8.54 -8.11
C ASN A 114 -7.54 -9.59 -8.27
N LEU A 115 -6.80 -9.54 -9.38
CA LEU A 115 -5.69 -10.45 -9.68
C LEU A 115 -4.59 -10.44 -8.60
N MET A 116 -4.49 -9.35 -7.82
CA MET A 116 -3.51 -9.20 -6.74
C MET A 116 -4.01 -9.75 -5.39
N ALA A 117 -5.27 -10.17 -5.27
CA ALA A 117 -5.83 -10.63 -4.00
C ALA A 117 -5.25 -11.97 -3.48
N PRO A 118 -4.95 -12.98 -4.32
CA PRO A 118 -4.54 -14.30 -3.82
C PRO A 118 -3.37 -14.30 -2.83
N PRO A 119 -2.25 -13.55 -3.02
CA PRO A 119 -1.18 -13.50 -2.05
C PRO A 119 -1.62 -12.89 -0.71
N HIS A 120 -2.53 -11.93 -0.74
CA HIS A 120 -3.02 -11.28 0.47
C HIS A 120 -3.90 -12.24 1.29
N VAL A 121 -4.83 -12.93 0.64
CA VAL A 121 -5.67 -13.97 1.27
C VAL A 121 -4.81 -15.07 1.90
N ALA A 122 -3.82 -15.57 1.15
CA ALA A 122 -2.91 -16.60 1.64
C ALA A 122 -2.10 -16.11 2.86
N THR A 123 -1.66 -14.86 2.86
CA THR A 123 -0.88 -14.26 3.95
C THR A 123 -1.73 -14.03 5.19
N GLU A 124 -2.94 -13.47 5.06
CA GLU A 124 -3.87 -13.33 6.18
C GLU A 124 -4.14 -14.68 6.84
N ALA A 125 -4.44 -15.72 6.03
CA ALA A 125 -4.66 -17.08 6.53
C ALA A 125 -3.42 -17.66 7.24
N ALA A 126 -2.21 -17.39 6.71
CA ALA A 126 -0.97 -17.84 7.33
C ALA A 126 -0.72 -17.15 8.67
N ILE A 127 -0.98 -15.83 8.78
CA ILE A 127 -0.85 -15.08 10.03
C ILE A 127 -1.82 -15.61 11.08
N ILE A 128 -3.10 -15.79 10.75
CA ILE A 128 -4.12 -16.35 11.66
C ILE A 128 -3.65 -17.70 12.22
N LYS A 129 -3.11 -18.58 11.39
CA LYS A 129 -2.60 -19.92 11.80
C LYS A 129 -1.42 -19.86 12.75
N THR A 130 -0.73 -18.73 12.91
CA THR A 130 0.34 -18.60 13.89
C THR A 130 -0.17 -18.52 15.30
N GLY A 131 -1.38 -17.99 15.53
CA GLY A 131 -1.95 -17.62 16.82
C GLY A 131 -1.38 -16.32 17.40
N ILE A 132 -0.53 -15.60 16.68
CA ILE A 132 -0.02 -14.30 17.08
C ILE A 132 -1.14 -13.27 16.88
N PRO A 133 -1.41 -12.37 17.85
CA PRO A 133 -2.31 -11.24 17.66
C PRO A 133 -1.94 -10.42 16.43
N TYR A 134 -2.93 -9.97 15.66
CA TYR A 134 -2.70 -9.33 14.37
C TYR A 134 -3.63 -8.16 14.08
N SER A 135 -3.23 -7.32 13.13
CA SER A 135 -4.11 -6.37 12.42
C SER A 135 -3.88 -6.50 10.92
N PHE A 136 -4.94 -6.68 10.15
CA PHE A 136 -4.88 -6.57 8.70
C PHE A 136 -5.27 -5.16 8.28
N LEU A 137 -4.34 -4.48 7.63
CA LEU A 137 -4.53 -3.16 7.06
C LEU A 137 -4.85 -3.37 5.58
N ARG A 138 -6.13 -3.52 5.26
CA ARG A 138 -6.61 -3.75 3.90
C ARG A 138 -6.66 -2.41 3.18
N ASN A 139 -5.52 -2.03 2.60
CA ASN A 139 -5.37 -0.79 1.87
C ASN A 139 -6.18 -0.83 0.57
N ASN A 140 -6.95 0.22 0.30
CA ASN A 140 -7.59 0.42 -0.98
C ASN A 140 -6.54 0.90 -1.99
N TRP A 141 -6.79 1.90 -2.78
CA TRP A 141 -5.92 2.31 -3.89
C TRP A 141 -5.13 3.57 -3.55
N TYR A 142 -3.81 3.51 -3.74
CA TYR A 142 -2.97 4.68 -3.51
C TYR A 142 -3.16 5.69 -4.63
N LEU A 143 -3.40 6.95 -4.27
CA LEU A 143 -3.55 8.02 -5.24
C LEU A 143 -2.27 8.21 -6.08
N GLU A 144 -1.12 7.89 -5.52
CA GLU A 144 0.17 7.88 -6.21
C GLU A 144 0.24 6.89 -7.38
N ASN A 145 -0.65 5.91 -7.47
CA ASN A 145 -0.75 5.02 -8.63
C ASN A 145 -1.22 5.75 -9.90
N GLU A 146 -1.91 6.88 -9.74
CA GLU A 146 -2.44 7.72 -10.82
C GLU A 146 -1.43 8.75 -11.33
N ILE A 147 -0.19 8.76 -10.82
CA ILE A 147 0.83 9.76 -11.21
C ILE A 147 1.01 9.84 -12.74
N GLY A 148 0.99 8.70 -13.44
CA GLY A 148 1.09 8.69 -14.90
C GLY A 148 -0.06 9.40 -15.60
N SER A 149 -1.30 9.16 -15.16
CA SER A 149 -2.50 9.83 -15.66
C SER A 149 -2.51 11.31 -15.32
N ILE A 150 -2.07 11.67 -14.09
CA ILE A 150 -1.94 13.06 -13.64
C ILE A 150 -0.92 13.81 -14.50
N GLN A 151 0.25 13.23 -14.76
CA GLN A 151 1.28 13.82 -15.64
C GLN A 151 0.75 14.00 -17.07
N GLY A 152 0.04 13.00 -17.60
CA GLY A 152 -0.61 13.10 -18.91
C GLY A 152 -1.61 14.27 -18.95
N ALA A 153 -2.45 14.40 -17.94
CA ALA A 153 -3.42 15.49 -17.84
C ALA A 153 -2.74 16.86 -17.72
N ILE A 154 -1.65 17.00 -16.95
CA ILE A 154 -0.85 18.22 -16.87
C ILE A 154 -0.36 18.60 -18.27
N ALA A 155 0.11 17.64 -19.04
CA ALA A 155 0.59 17.82 -20.41
C ALA A 155 -0.54 18.05 -21.46
N GLY A 156 -1.81 17.98 -21.06
CA GLY A 156 -2.95 18.22 -21.93
C GLY A 156 -3.56 16.96 -22.57
N ALA A 157 -3.15 15.77 -22.14
CA ALA A 157 -3.78 14.53 -22.56
C ALA A 157 -5.14 14.31 -21.84
N PRO A 158 -6.09 13.57 -22.45
CA PRO A 158 -7.29 13.15 -21.76
C PRO A 158 -6.99 12.15 -20.67
N TRP A 159 -7.90 12.04 -19.70
CA TRP A 159 -7.89 10.94 -18.72
C TRP A 159 -8.50 9.70 -19.36
N VAL A 160 -7.67 8.69 -19.62
CA VAL A 160 -8.09 7.46 -20.31
C VAL A 160 -8.38 6.36 -19.28
N THR A 161 -9.54 5.71 -19.42
CA THR A 161 -9.95 4.60 -18.53
C THR A 161 -10.82 3.58 -19.27
N SER A 162 -10.80 2.34 -18.84
CA SER A 162 -11.78 1.30 -19.20
C SER A 162 -12.58 0.80 -17.98
N ALA A 163 -12.48 1.52 -16.85
CA ALA A 163 -13.11 1.13 -15.58
C ALA A 163 -14.63 1.42 -15.51
N GLY A 164 -15.22 2.06 -16.52
CA GLY A 164 -16.64 2.40 -16.51
C GLY A 164 -16.99 3.29 -15.31
N GLU A 165 -18.10 2.99 -14.65
CA GLU A 165 -18.62 3.69 -13.47
C GLU A 165 -18.12 3.09 -12.14
N GLY A 166 -17.13 2.20 -12.19
CA GLY A 166 -16.56 1.57 -10.99
C GLY A 166 -15.91 2.60 -10.07
N LYS A 167 -16.09 2.41 -8.77
CA LYS A 167 -15.60 3.35 -7.76
C LYS A 167 -14.37 2.82 -7.03
N VAL A 168 -13.55 3.75 -6.59
CA VAL A 168 -12.30 3.49 -5.87
C VAL A 168 -12.19 4.42 -4.66
N GLY A 169 -11.72 3.90 -3.55
CA GLY A 169 -11.43 4.69 -2.35
C GLY A 169 -9.99 5.19 -2.31
N TRP A 170 -9.64 6.16 -3.17
CA TRP A 170 -8.29 6.73 -3.20
C TRP A 170 -7.92 7.44 -1.90
N ALA A 171 -6.68 7.24 -1.49
CA ALA A 171 -6.03 8.04 -0.47
C ALA A 171 -4.52 8.12 -0.72
N LEU A 172 -3.84 9.08 -0.11
CA LEU A 172 -2.38 9.20 -0.19
C LEU A 172 -1.70 8.05 0.56
N GLN A 173 -0.58 7.57 0.04
CA GLN A 173 0.28 6.62 0.76
C GLN A 173 0.66 7.14 2.16
N GLN A 174 0.71 8.47 2.36
CA GLN A 174 1.00 9.04 3.67
C GLN A 174 -0.11 8.74 4.68
N ASP A 175 -1.39 8.80 4.30
CA ASP A 175 -2.48 8.45 5.19
C ASP A 175 -2.42 6.96 5.58
N TYR A 176 -2.15 6.06 4.63
CA TYR A 176 -1.93 4.63 4.91
C TYR A 176 -0.73 4.40 5.84
N ALA A 177 0.34 5.16 5.65
CA ALA A 177 1.53 5.08 6.49
C ALA A 177 1.24 5.55 7.92
N ASP A 178 0.49 6.63 8.07
CA ASP A 178 0.07 7.17 9.37
C ASP A 178 -0.85 6.16 10.09
N ALA A 179 -1.78 5.52 9.37
CA ALA A 179 -2.64 4.47 9.92
C ALA A 179 -1.82 3.25 10.37
N ALA A 180 -0.87 2.79 9.56
CA ALA A 180 0.02 1.69 9.94
C ALA A 180 0.85 2.03 11.18
N ALA A 181 1.36 3.26 11.26
CA ALA A 181 2.10 3.75 12.43
C ALA A 181 1.19 3.79 13.68
N ALA A 182 -0.04 4.30 13.56
CA ALA A 182 -1.01 4.34 14.66
C ALA A 182 -1.31 2.94 15.22
N VAL A 183 -1.54 1.95 14.36
CA VAL A 183 -1.77 0.55 14.76
C VAL A 183 -0.55 -0.05 15.45
N LEU A 184 0.67 0.30 14.99
CA LEU A 184 1.90 -0.22 15.58
C LEU A 184 2.22 0.35 16.96
N VAL A 185 1.71 1.53 17.31
CA VAL A 185 1.98 2.16 18.61
C VAL A 185 0.79 2.14 19.54
N GLY A 186 -0.43 2.05 19.00
CA GLY A 186 -1.68 2.03 19.75
C GLY A 186 -1.97 0.69 20.40
N ASP A 187 -3.00 0.70 21.26
CA ASP A 187 -3.56 -0.49 21.91
C ASP A 187 -4.97 -0.78 21.37
N GLY A 188 -5.43 -2.01 21.52
CA GLY A 188 -6.79 -2.42 21.11
C GLY A 188 -6.92 -2.76 19.62
N HIS A 189 -5.80 -3.02 18.96
CA HIS A 189 -5.75 -3.37 17.54
C HIS A 189 -5.62 -4.89 17.31
N GLU A 190 -5.63 -5.70 18.38
CA GLU A 190 -5.42 -7.14 18.29
C GLU A 190 -6.61 -7.86 17.62
N ASN A 191 -6.29 -8.73 16.67
CA ASN A 191 -7.24 -9.55 15.92
C ASN A 191 -8.29 -8.71 15.17
N THR A 192 -7.84 -7.61 14.58
CA THR A 192 -8.69 -6.68 13.82
C THR A 192 -8.42 -6.77 12.33
N VAL A 193 -9.42 -6.42 11.55
CA VAL A 193 -9.33 -6.17 10.11
C VAL A 193 -9.83 -4.76 9.88
N TYR A 194 -9.01 -3.91 9.27
CA TYR A 194 -9.35 -2.56 8.91
C TYR A 194 -9.43 -2.41 7.40
N GLU A 195 -10.59 -2.05 6.87
CA GLU A 195 -10.76 -1.65 5.48
C GLU A 195 -10.40 -0.17 5.36
N LEU A 196 -9.18 0.11 4.92
CA LEU A 196 -8.65 1.46 4.79
C LEU A 196 -9.00 2.00 3.40
N SER A 197 -10.16 2.62 3.30
CA SER A 197 -10.71 3.18 2.06
C SER A 197 -10.95 4.67 2.22
N GLY A 198 -10.48 5.47 1.26
CA GLY A 198 -10.87 6.86 1.15
C GLY A 198 -12.32 7.00 0.66
N PRO A 199 -12.82 8.23 0.49
CA PRO A 199 -14.11 8.48 -0.14
C PRO A 199 -14.16 7.84 -1.53
N LEU A 200 -15.27 7.14 -1.83
CA LEU A 200 -15.45 6.45 -3.09
C LEU A 200 -15.72 7.46 -4.23
N LEU A 201 -14.89 7.43 -5.26
CA LEU A 201 -15.01 8.24 -6.46
C LEU A 201 -14.92 7.35 -7.71
N THR A 202 -15.57 7.77 -8.78
CA THR A 202 -15.36 7.23 -10.13
C THR A 202 -14.10 7.86 -10.75
N GLN A 203 -13.65 7.33 -11.89
CA GLN A 203 -12.54 7.91 -12.66
C GLN A 203 -12.90 9.33 -13.16
N ASP A 204 -14.17 9.57 -13.51
CA ASP A 204 -14.67 10.89 -13.94
C ASP A 204 -14.62 11.91 -12.80
N GLU A 205 -15.10 11.53 -11.62
CA GLU A 205 -15.04 12.37 -10.43
C GLU A 205 -13.61 12.71 -10.04
N LEU A 206 -12.67 11.75 -10.16
CA LEU A 206 -11.25 12.00 -9.89
C LEU A 206 -10.64 12.95 -10.94
N ALA A 207 -10.91 12.73 -12.23
CA ALA A 207 -10.47 13.62 -13.32
C ALA A 207 -11.03 15.05 -13.14
N THR A 208 -12.30 15.17 -12.76
CA THR A 208 -12.94 16.45 -12.45
C THR A 208 -12.26 17.14 -11.26
N ALA A 209 -11.97 16.41 -10.18
CA ALA A 209 -11.24 16.93 -9.02
C ALA A 209 -9.85 17.44 -9.41
N LEU A 210 -9.12 16.69 -10.25
CA LEU A 210 -7.82 17.13 -10.78
C LEU A 210 -7.96 18.39 -11.66
N GLY A 211 -9.01 18.46 -12.49
CA GLY A 211 -9.32 19.64 -13.29
C GLY A 211 -9.50 20.89 -12.46
N ASN A 212 -10.21 20.77 -11.32
CA ASN A 212 -10.38 21.87 -10.35
C ASN A 212 -9.02 22.33 -9.76
N VAL A 213 -8.12 21.39 -9.44
CA VAL A 213 -6.78 21.71 -8.93
C VAL A 213 -5.92 22.40 -10.00
N LEU A 214 -6.00 21.97 -11.26
CA LEU A 214 -5.21 22.52 -12.36
C LEU A 214 -5.83 23.77 -13.01
N GLY A 215 -7.08 24.12 -12.66
CA GLY A 215 -7.82 25.24 -13.26
C GLY A 215 -8.15 25.04 -14.74
N LYS A 216 -8.35 23.80 -15.17
CA LYS A 216 -8.68 23.44 -16.57
C LYS A 216 -9.54 22.19 -16.65
N ASP A 217 -10.31 22.03 -17.73
CA ASP A 217 -11.06 20.81 -17.98
C ASP A 217 -10.12 19.66 -18.38
N ILE A 218 -10.37 18.47 -17.84
CA ILE A 218 -9.70 17.24 -18.21
C ILE A 218 -10.74 16.32 -18.84
N PRO A 219 -10.71 16.13 -20.18
CA PRO A 219 -11.65 15.24 -20.83
C PRO A 219 -11.46 13.79 -20.37
N LEU A 220 -12.53 13.13 -19.94
CA LEU A 220 -12.53 11.69 -19.70
C LEU A 220 -12.73 10.96 -21.05
N GLN A 221 -11.90 9.96 -21.30
CA GLN A 221 -12.02 9.08 -22.46
C GLN A 221 -12.24 7.64 -21.97
N GLN A 222 -13.51 7.20 -22.00
CA GLN A 222 -13.86 5.79 -21.78
C GLN A 222 -13.54 4.98 -23.04
N VAL A 223 -12.80 3.87 -22.86
CA VAL A 223 -12.38 2.99 -23.96
C VAL A 223 -12.65 1.53 -23.61
N SER A 224 -12.52 0.62 -24.59
CA SER A 224 -12.51 -0.81 -24.30
C SER A 224 -11.17 -1.25 -23.68
N ASP A 225 -11.13 -2.44 -23.08
CA ASP A 225 -9.90 -2.99 -22.49
C ASP A 225 -8.81 -3.16 -23.54
N GLU A 226 -9.17 -3.55 -24.78
CA GLU A 226 -8.23 -3.69 -25.90
C GLU A 226 -7.66 -2.31 -26.30
N GLN A 227 -8.51 -1.28 -26.42
CA GLN A 227 -8.06 0.07 -26.72
C GLN A 227 -7.20 0.64 -25.60
N TYR A 228 -7.55 0.38 -24.34
CA TYR A 228 -6.74 0.77 -23.18
C TYR A 228 -5.34 0.14 -23.26
N ALA A 229 -5.27 -1.17 -23.55
CA ALA A 229 -4.02 -1.89 -23.72
C ALA A 229 -3.14 -1.27 -24.83
N GLU A 230 -3.74 -0.95 -26.00
CA GLU A 230 -3.02 -0.32 -27.12
C GLU A 230 -2.49 1.07 -26.74
N ILE A 231 -3.29 1.87 -26.04
CA ILE A 231 -2.87 3.19 -25.57
C ILE A 231 -1.71 3.07 -24.58
N MET A 232 -1.81 2.18 -23.58
CA MET A 232 -0.74 1.96 -22.61
C MET A 232 0.55 1.50 -23.28
N LYS A 233 0.44 0.63 -24.29
CA LYS A 233 1.58 0.20 -25.09
C LYS A 233 2.19 1.37 -25.89
N SER A 234 1.38 2.22 -26.48
CA SER A 234 1.84 3.40 -27.21
C SER A 234 2.55 4.42 -26.32
N LEU A 235 2.18 4.48 -25.02
CA LEU A 235 2.83 5.29 -24.00
C LEU A 235 4.13 4.66 -23.45
N GLY A 236 4.54 3.50 -23.98
CA GLY A 236 5.80 2.85 -23.66
C GLY A 236 5.77 1.95 -22.44
N LEU A 237 4.60 1.54 -21.95
CA LEU A 237 4.54 0.53 -20.89
C LEU A 237 5.09 -0.80 -21.41
N PRO A 238 5.91 -1.50 -20.61
CA PRO A 238 6.40 -2.84 -20.97
C PRO A 238 5.26 -3.83 -21.19
N ASP A 239 5.41 -4.71 -22.18
CA ASP A 239 4.35 -5.68 -22.55
C ASP A 239 3.86 -6.54 -21.36
N PHE A 240 4.74 -6.88 -20.41
CA PHE A 240 4.37 -7.66 -19.23
C PHE A 240 3.54 -6.86 -18.19
N VAL A 241 3.56 -5.54 -18.23
CA VAL A 241 2.78 -4.65 -17.34
C VAL A 241 1.36 -4.44 -17.86
N ILE A 242 1.17 -4.48 -19.19
CA ILE A 242 -0.12 -4.16 -19.84
C ILE A 242 -1.27 -5.02 -19.29
N PRO A 243 -1.16 -6.37 -19.20
CA PRO A 243 -2.24 -7.18 -18.63
C PRO A 243 -2.57 -6.82 -17.17
N ILE A 244 -1.59 -6.35 -16.41
CA ILE A 244 -1.78 -5.94 -15.02
C ILE A 244 -2.64 -4.67 -14.95
N VAL A 245 -2.30 -3.63 -15.73
CA VAL A 245 -3.06 -2.37 -15.71
C VAL A 245 -4.46 -2.53 -16.29
N VAL A 246 -4.65 -3.37 -17.30
CA VAL A 246 -5.98 -3.74 -17.82
C VAL A 246 -6.78 -4.49 -16.75
N GLY A 247 -6.19 -5.47 -16.07
CA GLY A 247 -6.84 -6.21 -14.99
C GLY A 247 -7.20 -5.34 -13.79
N ILE A 248 -6.47 -4.25 -13.54
CA ILE A 248 -6.83 -3.24 -12.53
C ILE A 248 -8.09 -2.49 -12.97
N GLN A 249 -8.18 -2.04 -14.23
CA GLN A 249 -9.37 -1.38 -14.76
C GLN A 249 -10.60 -2.29 -14.67
N GLU A 250 -10.45 -3.56 -15.06
CA GLU A 250 -11.49 -4.58 -14.90
C GLU A 250 -11.90 -4.76 -13.43
N SER A 251 -10.94 -4.82 -12.52
CA SER A 251 -11.19 -4.95 -11.08
C SER A 251 -11.98 -3.76 -10.53
N ILE A 252 -11.68 -2.54 -10.98
CA ILE A 252 -12.43 -1.33 -10.62
C ILE A 252 -13.85 -1.45 -11.15
N ARG A 253 -14.01 -1.75 -12.43
CA ARG A 253 -15.34 -1.89 -13.10
C ARG A 253 -16.22 -2.95 -12.42
N ASN A 254 -15.61 -4.01 -11.89
CA ASN A 254 -16.31 -5.08 -11.18
C ASN A 254 -16.52 -4.80 -9.68
N GLY A 255 -16.22 -3.59 -9.19
CA GLY A 255 -16.46 -3.16 -7.82
C GLY A 255 -15.49 -3.74 -6.78
N SER A 256 -14.36 -4.33 -7.19
CA SER A 256 -13.40 -4.93 -6.25
C SER A 256 -12.75 -3.90 -5.31
N LEU A 257 -12.78 -2.62 -5.65
CA LEU A 257 -12.27 -1.51 -4.85
C LEU A 257 -13.38 -0.61 -4.30
N GLU A 258 -14.64 -0.96 -4.52
CA GLU A 258 -15.81 -0.23 -4.00
C GLU A 258 -16.11 -0.70 -2.57
N VAL A 259 -15.32 -0.19 -1.62
CA VAL A 259 -15.42 -0.54 -0.20
C VAL A 259 -15.74 0.70 0.60
N GLU A 260 -16.96 0.77 1.14
CA GLU A 260 -17.35 1.79 2.11
C GLU A 260 -16.88 1.38 3.51
N SER A 261 -16.08 2.23 4.15
CA SER A 261 -15.62 2.02 5.52
C SER A 261 -15.27 3.33 6.20
N ASN A 262 -15.46 3.36 7.52
CA ASN A 262 -14.98 4.46 8.37
C ASN A 262 -13.76 4.05 9.22
N ASP A 263 -13.20 2.87 8.96
CA ASP A 263 -12.05 2.36 9.72
C ASP A 263 -10.81 3.23 9.54
N PHE A 264 -10.64 3.80 8.34
CA PHE A 264 -9.50 4.66 8.06
C PHE A 264 -9.47 5.87 9.00
N GLU A 265 -10.59 6.60 9.09
CA GLU A 265 -10.69 7.75 10.00
C GLU A 265 -10.59 7.36 11.47
N LYS A 266 -11.17 6.21 11.86
CA LYS A 266 -11.05 5.69 13.23
C LYS A 266 -9.60 5.40 13.60
N VAL A 267 -8.85 4.75 12.71
CA VAL A 267 -7.44 4.40 12.95
C VAL A 267 -6.56 5.65 12.95
N LEU A 268 -6.80 6.59 12.02
CA LEU A 268 -6.06 7.85 11.95
C LEU A 268 -6.38 8.82 13.10
N GLY A 269 -7.57 8.74 13.69
CA GLY A 269 -8.07 9.75 14.63
C GLY A 269 -8.36 11.11 13.97
N ARG A 270 -8.39 11.15 12.64
CA ARG A 270 -8.69 12.32 11.80
C ARG A 270 -9.27 11.86 10.47
N PRO A 271 -9.94 12.73 9.69
CA PRO A 271 -10.28 12.43 8.32
C PRO A 271 -9.02 12.12 7.47
N VAL A 272 -9.20 11.32 6.43
CA VAL A 272 -8.19 11.19 5.37
C VAL A 272 -7.98 12.52 4.68
N THR A 273 -6.80 12.72 4.08
CA THR A 273 -6.51 13.94 3.32
C THR A 273 -7.55 14.14 2.23
N PRO A 274 -8.26 15.30 2.19
CA PRO A 274 -9.28 15.55 1.17
C PRO A 274 -8.71 15.43 -0.25
N ILE A 275 -9.49 14.88 -1.18
CA ILE A 275 -8.98 14.51 -2.51
C ILE A 275 -8.35 15.69 -3.27
N ASN A 276 -8.94 16.89 -3.20
CA ASN A 276 -8.37 18.07 -3.85
C ASN A 276 -7.02 18.48 -3.25
N GLU A 277 -6.87 18.35 -1.93
CA GLU A 277 -5.61 18.61 -1.25
C GLU A 277 -4.56 17.54 -1.61
N ALA A 278 -4.97 16.27 -1.62
CA ALA A 278 -4.12 15.15 -2.00
C ALA A 278 -3.61 15.29 -3.45
N LEU A 279 -4.49 15.63 -4.38
CA LEU A 279 -4.13 15.89 -5.78
C LEU A 279 -3.18 17.08 -5.90
N ASN A 280 -3.44 18.18 -5.17
CA ASN A 280 -2.54 19.34 -5.17
C ASN A 280 -1.14 19.01 -4.64
N GLN A 281 -1.04 18.17 -3.59
CA GLN A 281 0.25 17.68 -3.11
C GLN A 281 1.00 16.88 -4.18
N LEU A 282 0.31 15.98 -4.90
CA LEU A 282 0.93 15.19 -5.97
C LEU A 282 1.34 16.06 -7.16
N VAL A 283 0.48 17.00 -7.59
CA VAL A 283 0.82 17.94 -8.66
C VAL A 283 2.08 18.73 -8.32
N ASN A 284 2.19 19.27 -7.11
CA ASN A 284 3.37 20.01 -6.67
C ASN A 284 4.64 19.13 -6.57
N LEU A 285 4.50 17.84 -6.35
CA LEU A 285 5.62 16.91 -6.27
C LEU A 285 6.20 16.56 -7.65
N ILE A 286 5.37 16.58 -8.70
CA ILE A 286 5.72 16.09 -10.05
C ILE A 286 5.82 17.20 -11.10
N SER A 287 5.51 18.47 -10.76
CA SER A 287 5.72 19.68 -11.55
C SER A 287 7.11 20.24 -11.31
#